data_371c1e64b381952967849a8be0b4c87f
#
_entry.id   371c1e64b381952967849a8be0b4c87f
#
_cell.length_a   1.000
_cell.length_b   1.000
_cell.length_c   1.000
_cell.angle_alpha   90.00
_cell.angle_beta   90.00
_cell.angle_gamma   90.00
#
_symmetry.space_group_name_H-M   'P 1'
#
loop_
_entity.id
_entity.type
_entity.pdbx_description
1 polymer ?
#
loop_
_entity_poly.entity_id
_entity_poly.type
_entity_poly.pdbx_seq_one_letter_code
_entity_poly.pdbx_strand_id
1 'polypeptide(L)'
;CRNQEITSWSIKTSKGSIQESHQDALGHKIYNIFNSNLKGSQKITSSGIVNTKDMLGIVKGLQEKVNPECFLRQTNLTLPCRKILKLSKNLKRKNNDTITFCHQINEIVSKSIKYVSGSTSVSTSAKKSIEQGKGVCQDFAHILISLARENSLPARYINGFLIEDLNAQEHTTHAWTEIYVDDLGWVAFDPSHNKCIDEKYVRISCGLDFLDASTIKGVKTNYSGSDCLLYTSDAADEWLRGGL
;
A
#
# COMPACT_ATOMS: atom_id res chain seq x y z
N CYS A 1 5.28 13.98 -6.10
CA CYS A 1 5.81 13.36 -7.35
C CYS A 1 5.18 14.03 -8.57
N ARG A 2 5.70 13.76 -9.77
CA ARG A 2 5.18 14.38 -11.01
C ARG A 2 3.83 13.82 -11.46
N ASN A 3 3.44 12.66 -10.94
CA ASN A 3 2.15 12.01 -11.23
C ASN A 3 0.99 12.64 -10.47
N GLN A 4 1.29 13.32 -9.35
CA GLN A 4 0.28 13.99 -8.55
C GLN A 4 0.85 15.26 -7.92
N GLU A 5 0.04 16.32 -7.93
CA GLU A 5 0.31 17.61 -7.32
C GLU A 5 -0.75 17.87 -6.24
N ILE A 6 -0.31 18.12 -5.03
CA ILE A 6 -1.19 18.46 -3.91
C ILE A 6 -1.44 19.95 -3.91
N THR A 7 -2.64 20.38 -4.27
CA THR A 7 -3.05 21.78 -4.25
C THR A 7 -3.40 22.25 -2.83
N SER A 8 -4.06 21.38 -2.06
CA SER A 8 -4.37 21.63 -0.66
C SER A 8 -4.42 20.30 0.12
N TRP A 9 -4.05 20.35 1.39
CA TRP A 9 -4.14 19.23 2.28
C TRP A 9 -4.31 19.69 3.72
N SER A 10 -5.22 19.08 4.45
CA SER A 10 -5.45 19.37 5.87
C SER A 10 -5.78 18.11 6.65
N ILE A 11 -5.31 18.06 7.89
CA ILE A 11 -5.65 17.02 8.85
C ILE A 11 -6.33 17.68 10.04
N LYS A 12 -7.45 17.13 10.47
CA LYS A 12 -8.21 17.59 11.64
C LYS A 12 -8.47 16.41 12.56
N THR A 13 -8.49 16.69 13.87
CA THR A 13 -8.87 15.72 14.90
C THR A 13 -10.03 16.25 15.73
N SER A 14 -10.93 15.36 16.13
CA SER A 14 -12.04 15.72 17.02
C SER A 14 -11.61 15.89 18.48
N LYS A 15 -10.44 15.35 18.85
CA LYS A 15 -9.89 15.40 20.22
C LYS A 15 -8.37 15.47 20.17
N GLY A 16 -7.75 16.08 21.21
CA GLY A 16 -6.29 16.22 21.29
C GLY A 16 -5.73 17.34 20.41
N SER A 17 -4.42 17.39 20.33
CA SER A 17 -3.67 18.39 19.55
C SER A 17 -2.90 17.73 18.41
N ILE A 18 -2.77 18.44 17.29
CA ILE A 18 -1.99 17.99 16.11
C ILE A 18 -0.69 18.81 16.09
N GLN A 19 0.42 18.14 15.89
CA GLN A 19 1.71 18.76 15.58
C GLN A 19 2.25 18.16 14.29
N GLU A 20 2.62 19.00 13.33
CA GLU A 20 3.45 18.59 12.20
C GLU A 20 4.84 18.27 12.74
N SER A 21 5.30 17.05 12.53
CA SER A 21 6.53 16.55 13.13
C SER A 21 7.72 16.74 12.20
N HIS A 22 7.73 16.02 11.11
CA HIS A 22 8.85 15.99 10.15
C HIS A 22 8.45 15.27 8.86
N GLN A 23 9.36 15.32 7.91
CA GLN A 23 9.31 14.46 6.74
C GLN A 23 10.22 13.25 6.97
N ASP A 24 9.72 12.03 6.74
CA ASP A 24 10.52 10.82 6.84
C ASP A 24 11.44 10.61 5.63
N ALA A 25 12.25 9.54 5.66
CA ALA A 25 13.18 9.23 4.58
C ALA A 25 12.49 8.84 3.25
N LEU A 26 11.22 8.45 3.30
CA LEU A 26 10.39 8.12 2.13
C LEU A 26 9.62 9.35 1.58
N GLY A 27 9.79 10.50 2.22
CA GLY A 27 9.15 11.74 1.83
C GLY A 27 7.73 11.92 2.38
N HIS A 28 7.28 11.09 3.31
CA HIS A 28 5.99 11.25 3.96
C HIS A 28 6.01 12.41 4.95
N LYS A 29 4.97 13.24 4.93
CA LYS A 29 4.71 14.20 6.01
C LYS A 29 4.08 13.48 7.19
N ILE A 30 4.76 13.51 8.34
CA ILE A 30 4.31 12.87 9.57
C ILE A 30 3.63 13.91 10.46
N TYR A 31 2.47 13.58 10.96
CA TYR A 31 1.72 14.37 11.95
C TYR A 31 1.56 13.56 13.22
N ASN A 32 1.92 14.15 14.36
CA ASN A 32 1.70 13.55 15.66
C ASN A 32 0.40 14.10 16.25
N ILE A 33 -0.48 13.19 16.70
CA ILE A 33 -1.72 13.54 17.38
C ILE A 33 -1.60 13.07 18.83
N PHE A 34 -1.61 14.01 19.75
CA PHE A 34 -1.49 13.75 21.18
C PHE A 34 -2.85 13.89 21.86
N ASN A 35 -3.22 12.90 22.65
CA ASN A 35 -4.39 12.94 23.49
C ASN A 35 -4.08 12.31 24.85
N SER A 36 -4.07 13.13 25.92
CA SER A 36 -3.71 12.70 27.28
C SER A 36 -4.84 11.98 28.00
N ASN A 37 -6.08 12.08 27.56
CA ASN A 37 -7.25 11.48 28.22
C ASN A 37 -8.33 11.13 27.20
N LEU A 38 -8.06 10.13 26.36
CA LEU A 38 -8.99 9.70 25.34
C LEU A 38 -10.12 8.86 25.95
N LYS A 39 -11.31 9.46 26.07
CA LYS A 39 -12.54 8.75 26.39
C LYS A 39 -13.39 8.58 25.14
N GLY A 40 -13.86 7.35 24.88
CA GLY A 40 -14.63 7.00 23.69
C GLY A 40 -13.82 7.08 22.39
N SER A 41 -14.47 7.41 21.27
CA SER A 41 -13.86 7.47 19.94
C SER A 41 -13.19 8.81 19.67
N GLN A 42 -12.16 8.79 18.80
CA GLN A 42 -11.51 9.96 18.22
C GLN A 42 -11.66 9.87 16.70
N LYS A 43 -12.14 10.94 16.07
CA LYS A 43 -12.24 11.05 14.62
C LYS A 43 -11.04 11.85 14.09
N ILE A 44 -10.32 11.29 13.15
CA ILE A 44 -9.28 11.97 12.38
C ILE A 44 -9.80 12.12 10.97
N THR A 45 -9.78 13.34 10.46
CA THR A 45 -10.24 13.64 9.10
C THR A 45 -9.07 14.20 8.31
N SER A 46 -8.79 13.58 7.18
CA SER A 46 -7.83 14.08 6.19
C SER A 46 -8.62 14.53 4.97
N SER A 47 -8.35 15.73 4.48
CA SER A 47 -9.02 16.29 3.30
C SER A 47 -8.06 17.13 2.48
N GLY A 48 -8.23 17.12 1.16
CA GLY A 48 -7.38 17.88 0.26
C GLY A 48 -7.83 17.80 -1.19
N ILE A 49 -7.10 18.53 -2.05
CA ILE A 49 -7.26 18.51 -3.49
C ILE A 49 -5.95 18.06 -4.11
N VAL A 50 -6.01 17.07 -4.95
CA VAL A 50 -4.87 16.47 -5.63
C VAL A 50 -5.15 16.46 -7.13
N ASN A 51 -4.27 17.07 -7.92
CA ASN A 51 -4.30 16.96 -9.38
C ASN A 51 -3.44 15.76 -9.78
N THR A 52 -4.02 14.82 -10.48
CA THR A 52 -3.34 13.62 -10.96
C THR A 52 -3.06 13.70 -12.46
N LYS A 53 -2.02 13.01 -12.90
CA LYS A 53 -1.64 12.93 -14.31
C LYS A 53 -1.23 11.50 -14.64
N ASP A 54 -1.73 10.97 -15.74
CA ASP A 54 -1.27 9.70 -16.28
C ASP A 54 0.19 9.81 -16.75
N MET A 55 1.03 8.93 -16.25
CA MET A 55 2.44 8.79 -16.59
C MET A 55 2.76 7.33 -16.97
N LEU A 56 1.76 6.57 -17.43
CA LEU A 56 1.88 5.16 -17.81
C LEU A 56 2.47 4.30 -16.68
N GLY A 57 2.09 4.58 -15.43
CA GLY A 57 2.60 3.90 -14.25
C GLY A 57 3.98 4.36 -13.75
N ILE A 58 4.72 5.17 -14.51
CA ILE A 58 6.07 5.61 -14.11
C ILE A 58 5.96 6.70 -13.04
N VAL A 59 6.56 6.47 -11.87
CA VAL A 59 6.53 7.39 -10.72
C VAL A 59 7.84 8.19 -10.68
N LYS A 60 7.79 9.50 -10.98
CA LYS A 60 8.96 10.38 -11.02
C LYS A 60 8.86 11.55 -10.04
N GLY A 61 10.03 12.07 -9.65
CA GLY A 61 10.13 13.28 -8.83
C GLY A 61 9.74 13.07 -7.37
N LEU A 62 9.91 11.86 -6.86
CA LEU A 62 9.81 11.57 -5.44
C LEU A 62 11.00 12.20 -4.70
N GLN A 63 10.73 12.78 -3.53
CA GLN A 63 11.75 13.35 -2.64
C GLN A 63 12.15 12.33 -1.56
N GLU A 64 12.48 11.14 -1.99
CA GLU A 64 12.92 10.07 -1.10
C GLU A 64 14.45 9.96 -1.08
N LYS A 65 14.98 9.55 0.08
CA LYS A 65 16.43 9.39 0.32
C LYS A 65 16.83 7.92 0.53
N VAL A 66 15.89 7.00 0.35
CA VAL A 66 16.09 5.56 0.58
C VAL A 66 16.57 4.91 -0.70
N ASN A 67 17.65 4.12 -0.60
CA ASN A 67 18.10 3.29 -1.72
C ASN A 67 17.02 2.25 -2.07
N PRO A 68 16.62 2.11 -3.35
CA PRO A 68 15.65 1.10 -3.77
C PRO A 68 15.96 -0.33 -3.28
N GLU A 69 17.21 -0.71 -3.15
CA GLU A 69 17.63 -2.03 -2.66
C GLU A 69 17.11 -2.35 -1.24
N CYS A 70 16.81 -1.33 -0.42
CA CYS A 70 16.16 -1.53 0.88
C CYS A 70 14.82 -2.27 0.75
N PHE A 71 14.18 -2.17 -0.41
CA PHE A 71 12.91 -2.81 -0.73
C PHE A 71 13.04 -4.23 -1.32
N LEU A 72 14.23 -4.82 -1.29
CA LEU A 72 14.43 -6.25 -1.52
C LEU A 72 14.08 -7.10 -0.28
N ARG A 73 14.00 -6.48 0.90
CA ARG A 73 13.78 -7.18 2.16
C ARG A 73 12.34 -7.69 2.25
N GLN A 74 12.19 -9.00 2.48
CA GLN A 74 10.90 -9.63 2.79
C GLN A 74 10.45 -9.26 4.23
N THR A 75 9.16 -9.26 4.45
CA THR A 75 8.51 -9.06 5.75
C THR A 75 7.61 -10.26 6.07
N ASN A 76 7.09 -10.33 7.29
CA ASN A 76 6.15 -11.39 7.67
C ASN A 76 4.91 -11.46 6.76
N LEU A 77 4.47 -10.32 6.20
CA LEU A 77 3.32 -10.27 5.28
C LEU A 77 3.70 -10.66 3.84
N THR A 78 4.98 -10.54 3.46
CA THR A 78 5.44 -10.78 2.09
C THR A 78 6.33 -12.02 1.95
N LEU A 79 6.63 -12.76 3.06
CA LEU A 79 7.43 -13.98 2.98
C LEU A 79 6.86 -14.96 1.95
N PRO A 80 7.70 -15.47 1.01
CA PRO A 80 7.26 -16.41 0.00
C PRO A 80 6.93 -17.77 0.58
N CYS A 81 5.92 -18.41 0.02
CA CYS A 81 5.61 -19.81 0.28
C CYS A 81 5.97 -20.67 -0.94
N ARG A 82 5.82 -21.99 -0.80
CA ARG A 82 6.12 -22.94 -1.88
C ARG A 82 5.40 -22.61 -3.20
N LYS A 83 4.16 -22.09 -3.15
CA LYS A 83 3.42 -21.68 -4.37
C LYS A 83 4.10 -20.48 -5.04
N ILE A 84 4.46 -19.45 -4.29
CA ILE A 84 5.16 -18.26 -4.82
C ILE A 84 6.53 -18.63 -5.39
N LEU A 85 7.32 -19.44 -4.67
CA LEU A 85 8.60 -19.95 -5.15
C LEU A 85 8.47 -20.78 -6.43
N LYS A 86 7.39 -21.55 -6.57
CA LYS A 86 7.11 -22.29 -7.82
C LYS A 86 6.80 -21.35 -8.97
N LEU A 87 6.02 -20.30 -8.72
CA LEU A 87 5.76 -19.26 -9.74
C LEU A 87 7.07 -18.59 -10.17
N SER A 88 7.91 -18.17 -9.23
CA SER A 88 9.22 -17.56 -9.52
C SER A 88 10.11 -18.45 -10.37
N LYS A 89 10.25 -19.73 -10.03
CA LYS A 89 11.07 -20.69 -10.78
C LYS A 89 10.63 -20.91 -12.24
N ASN A 90 9.36 -20.74 -12.51
CA ASN A 90 8.80 -20.91 -13.87
C ASN A 90 8.94 -19.64 -14.72
N LEU A 91 9.33 -18.52 -14.11
CA LEU A 91 9.56 -17.26 -14.77
C LEU A 91 10.97 -17.21 -15.37
N LYS A 92 11.07 -16.73 -16.57
CA LYS A 92 12.37 -16.47 -17.21
C LYS A 92 12.39 -15.03 -17.71
N ARG A 93 13.27 -14.24 -17.15
CA ARG A 93 13.54 -12.89 -17.67
C ARG A 93 14.28 -13.04 -19.01
N LYS A 94 13.65 -12.63 -20.09
CA LYS A 94 14.25 -12.64 -21.43
C LYS A 94 15.00 -11.32 -21.66
N ASN A 95 16.23 -11.41 -22.18
CA ASN A 95 16.99 -10.31 -22.79
C ASN A 95 17.03 -8.98 -21.97
N ASN A 96 17.24 -9.02 -20.66
CA ASN A 96 17.31 -7.83 -19.80
C ASN A 96 16.08 -6.88 -19.87
N ASP A 97 14.99 -7.30 -20.46
CA ASP A 97 13.75 -6.53 -20.52
C ASP A 97 12.99 -6.65 -19.18
N THR A 98 13.39 -5.80 -18.23
CA THR A 98 12.82 -5.79 -16.88
C THR A 98 11.38 -5.36 -16.88
N ILE A 99 11.00 -4.38 -17.71
CA ILE A 99 9.62 -3.87 -17.70
C ILE A 99 8.63 -4.92 -18.23
N THR A 100 8.95 -5.61 -19.33
CA THR A 100 8.12 -6.72 -19.82
C THR A 100 8.02 -7.83 -18.78
N PHE A 101 9.11 -8.12 -18.06
CA PHE A 101 9.09 -9.10 -16.96
C PHE A 101 8.18 -8.65 -15.82
N CYS A 102 8.18 -7.37 -15.44
CA CYS A 102 7.27 -6.82 -14.42
C CYS A 102 5.80 -6.96 -14.85
N HIS A 103 5.46 -6.70 -16.10
CA HIS A 103 4.11 -6.95 -16.64
C HIS A 103 3.72 -8.43 -16.55
N GLN A 104 4.63 -9.34 -16.88
CA GLN A 104 4.38 -10.79 -16.79
C GLN A 104 4.08 -11.23 -15.35
N ILE A 105 4.87 -10.78 -14.37
CA ILE A 105 4.63 -11.14 -12.97
C ILE A 105 3.33 -10.50 -12.45
N ASN A 106 2.99 -9.28 -12.87
CA ASN A 106 1.71 -8.65 -12.54
C ASN A 106 0.52 -9.49 -13.06
N GLU A 107 0.55 -9.90 -14.32
CA GLU A 107 -0.47 -10.75 -14.93
C GLU A 107 -0.60 -12.11 -14.23
N ILE A 108 0.51 -12.74 -13.87
CA ILE A 108 0.52 -14.01 -13.14
C ILE A 108 -0.13 -13.86 -11.77
N VAL A 109 0.19 -12.79 -11.04
CA VAL A 109 -0.41 -12.51 -9.75
C VAL A 109 -1.91 -12.24 -9.89
N SER A 110 -2.31 -11.44 -10.87
CA SER A 110 -3.72 -11.16 -11.16
C SER A 110 -4.55 -12.45 -11.35
N LYS A 111 -3.96 -13.47 -11.96
CA LYS A 111 -4.61 -14.76 -12.21
C LYS A 111 -4.47 -15.76 -11.07
N SER A 112 -3.64 -15.49 -10.06
CA SER A 112 -3.28 -16.45 -9.00
C SER A 112 -4.33 -16.61 -7.91
N ILE A 113 -5.13 -15.57 -7.66
CA ILE A 113 -6.21 -15.55 -6.67
C ILE A 113 -7.44 -14.84 -7.23
N LYS A 114 -8.60 -15.08 -6.62
CA LYS A 114 -9.85 -14.37 -6.96
C LYS A 114 -10.05 -13.18 -6.02
N TYR A 115 -10.50 -12.05 -6.57
CA TYR A 115 -10.92 -10.92 -5.74
C TYR A 115 -12.23 -11.24 -5.02
N VAL A 116 -12.23 -11.21 -3.69
CA VAL A 116 -13.39 -11.48 -2.85
C VAL A 116 -13.34 -10.53 -1.66
N SER A 117 -14.24 -9.54 -1.65
CA SER A 117 -14.38 -8.57 -0.55
C SER A 117 -14.63 -9.27 0.78
N GLY A 118 -14.05 -8.75 1.89
CA GLY A 118 -14.22 -9.30 3.23
C GLY A 118 -13.60 -10.70 3.45
N SER A 119 -12.83 -11.24 2.50
CA SER A 119 -12.27 -12.59 2.61
C SER A 119 -10.99 -12.70 3.42
N THR A 120 -10.34 -11.57 3.69
CA THR A 120 -9.05 -11.47 4.36
C THR A 120 -9.04 -10.31 5.35
N SER A 121 -8.01 -10.24 6.17
CA SER A 121 -7.80 -9.18 7.15
C SER A 121 -6.45 -8.49 6.93
N VAL A 122 -6.23 -7.37 7.58
CA VAL A 122 -4.97 -6.60 7.52
C VAL A 122 -3.72 -7.41 7.92
N SER A 123 -3.88 -8.49 8.67
CA SER A 123 -2.81 -9.42 9.06
C SER A 123 -2.62 -10.60 8.10
N THR A 124 -3.41 -10.66 7.01
CA THR A 124 -3.29 -11.76 6.04
C THR A 124 -2.01 -11.61 5.24
N SER A 125 -1.18 -12.66 5.23
CA SER A 125 0.08 -12.68 4.48
C SER A 125 -0.11 -13.15 3.03
N ALA A 126 0.83 -12.81 2.15
CA ALA A 126 0.90 -13.31 0.78
C ALA A 126 0.80 -14.84 0.71
N LYS A 127 1.45 -15.54 1.65
CA LYS A 127 1.33 -16.99 1.80
C LYS A 127 -0.11 -17.43 2.01
N LYS A 128 -0.81 -16.82 2.99
CA LYS A 128 -2.16 -17.23 3.37
C LYS A 128 -3.16 -16.98 2.23
N SER A 129 -3.11 -15.79 1.61
CA SER A 129 -4.02 -15.44 0.52
C SER A 129 -3.83 -16.31 -0.73
N ILE A 130 -2.58 -16.59 -1.15
CA ILE A 130 -2.33 -17.44 -2.32
C ILE A 130 -2.68 -18.91 -2.05
N GLU A 131 -2.57 -19.39 -0.80
CA GLU A 131 -3.00 -20.73 -0.42
C GLU A 131 -4.53 -20.87 -0.42
N GLN A 132 -5.24 -19.82 0.05
CA GLN A 132 -6.70 -19.74 0.03
C GLN A 132 -7.28 -19.49 -1.36
N GLY A 133 -6.49 -18.97 -2.31
CA GLY A 133 -6.92 -18.66 -3.66
C GLY A 133 -7.88 -17.48 -3.76
N LYS A 134 -7.94 -16.62 -2.74
CA LYS A 134 -8.79 -15.41 -2.69
C LYS A 134 -8.17 -14.32 -1.84
N GLY A 135 -8.55 -13.06 -2.09
CA GLY A 135 -8.07 -11.91 -1.37
C GLY A 135 -8.65 -10.60 -1.90
N VAL A 136 -8.17 -9.49 -1.36
CA VAL A 136 -8.49 -8.11 -1.78
C VAL A 136 -7.22 -7.43 -2.34
N CYS A 137 -7.30 -6.17 -2.77
CA CYS A 137 -6.17 -5.43 -3.37
C CYS A 137 -4.88 -5.53 -2.54
N GLN A 138 -4.96 -5.45 -1.21
CA GLN A 138 -3.83 -5.65 -0.30
C GLN A 138 -3.12 -6.99 -0.50
N ASP A 139 -3.89 -8.09 -0.63
CA ASP A 139 -3.33 -9.43 -0.78
C ASP A 139 -2.64 -9.62 -2.13
N PHE A 140 -3.26 -9.10 -3.20
CA PHE A 140 -2.65 -9.07 -4.52
C PHE A 140 -1.32 -8.30 -4.50
N ALA A 141 -1.28 -7.13 -3.86
CA ALA A 141 -0.06 -6.34 -3.71
C ALA A 141 1.02 -7.11 -2.93
N HIS A 142 0.69 -7.75 -1.81
CA HIS A 142 1.66 -8.55 -1.05
C HIS A 142 2.21 -9.73 -1.85
N ILE A 143 1.38 -10.42 -2.65
CA ILE A 143 1.84 -11.52 -3.51
C ILE A 143 2.78 -10.98 -4.60
N LEU A 144 2.44 -9.84 -5.23
CA LEU A 144 3.27 -9.23 -6.25
C LEU A 144 4.63 -8.78 -5.68
N ILE A 145 4.63 -8.14 -4.52
CA ILE A 145 5.85 -7.74 -3.80
C ILE A 145 6.72 -8.96 -3.48
N SER A 146 6.11 -10.01 -2.94
CA SER A 146 6.80 -11.26 -2.62
C SER A 146 7.48 -11.84 -3.87
N LEU A 147 6.75 -11.94 -4.98
CA LEU A 147 7.24 -12.50 -6.23
C LEU A 147 8.31 -11.62 -6.89
N ALA A 148 8.16 -10.28 -6.85
CA ALA A 148 9.15 -9.35 -7.37
C ALA A 148 10.48 -9.48 -6.62
N ARG A 149 10.44 -9.48 -5.27
CA ARG A 149 11.64 -9.60 -4.43
C ARG A 149 12.34 -10.94 -4.59
N GLU A 150 11.61 -12.04 -4.79
CA GLU A 150 12.18 -13.36 -5.11
C GLU A 150 12.92 -13.37 -6.47
N ASN A 151 12.63 -12.42 -7.35
CA ASN A 151 13.31 -12.22 -8.61
C ASN A 151 14.30 -11.04 -8.59
N SER A 152 14.75 -10.65 -7.38
CA SER A 152 15.72 -9.57 -7.15
C SER A 152 15.27 -8.21 -7.69
N LEU A 153 13.97 -7.95 -7.70
CA LEU A 153 13.40 -6.65 -8.05
C LEU A 153 12.96 -5.94 -6.76
N PRO A 154 13.53 -4.75 -6.45
CA PRO A 154 13.05 -3.94 -5.35
C PRO A 154 11.57 -3.61 -5.56
N ALA A 155 10.73 -3.92 -4.57
CA ALA A 155 9.30 -3.71 -4.65
C ALA A 155 8.74 -3.20 -3.32
N ARG A 156 7.78 -2.28 -3.39
CA ARG A 156 7.17 -1.67 -2.21
C ARG A 156 5.66 -1.60 -2.31
N TYR A 157 5.04 -1.65 -1.17
CA TYR A 157 3.59 -1.52 -0.99
C TYR A 157 3.20 -0.05 -1.04
N ILE A 158 2.12 0.24 -1.73
CA ILE A 158 1.51 1.57 -1.79
C ILE A 158 0.10 1.50 -1.23
N ASN A 159 -0.20 2.44 -0.35
CA ASN A 159 -1.53 2.72 0.14
C ASN A 159 -2.02 4.03 -0.46
N GLY A 160 -3.26 4.06 -0.96
CA GLY A 160 -3.83 5.23 -1.60
C GLY A 160 -5.33 5.08 -1.86
N PHE A 161 -5.80 5.76 -2.87
CA PHE A 161 -7.20 5.70 -3.33
C PHE A 161 -7.26 5.40 -4.82
N LEU A 162 -8.27 4.64 -5.21
CA LEU A 162 -8.68 4.48 -6.60
C LEU A 162 -10.01 5.22 -6.76
N ILE A 163 -10.02 6.23 -7.63
CA ILE A 163 -11.19 7.08 -7.88
C ILE A 163 -11.85 6.61 -9.18
N GLU A 164 -12.80 5.72 -9.08
CA GLU A 164 -13.52 5.18 -10.24
C GLU A 164 -14.64 6.12 -10.70
N ASP A 165 -15.33 6.75 -9.75
CA ASP A 165 -16.38 7.72 -10.00
C ASP A 165 -16.13 8.99 -9.18
N LEU A 166 -15.90 10.12 -9.87
CA LEU A 166 -15.70 11.43 -9.24
C LEU A 166 -16.93 11.95 -8.49
N ASN A 167 -18.12 11.44 -8.78
CA ASN A 167 -19.37 11.84 -8.13
C ASN A 167 -19.72 10.95 -6.94
N ALA A 168 -18.95 9.89 -6.67
CA ALA A 168 -19.19 9.04 -5.52
C ALA A 168 -18.98 9.83 -4.21
N GLN A 169 -19.90 9.67 -3.26
CA GLN A 169 -19.80 10.33 -1.96
C GLN A 169 -18.69 9.74 -1.08
N GLU A 170 -18.31 8.50 -1.32
CA GLU A 170 -17.24 7.80 -0.61
C GLU A 170 -16.29 7.14 -1.60
N HIS A 171 -15.01 7.31 -1.39
CA HIS A 171 -13.95 6.65 -2.15
C HIS A 171 -13.28 5.62 -1.26
N THR A 172 -13.06 4.46 -1.83
CA THR A 172 -12.45 3.35 -1.11
C THR A 172 -10.93 3.43 -1.14
N THR A 173 -10.29 3.08 -0.03
CA THR A 173 -8.83 2.91 -0.02
C THR A 173 -8.45 1.77 -0.97
N HIS A 174 -7.30 1.92 -1.59
CA HIS A 174 -6.78 0.94 -2.53
C HIS A 174 -5.30 0.71 -2.33
N ALA A 175 -4.84 -0.47 -2.72
CA ALA A 175 -3.47 -0.87 -2.59
C ALA A 175 -2.90 -1.40 -3.90
N TRP A 176 -1.62 -1.06 -4.15
CA TRP A 176 -0.88 -1.55 -5.30
C TRP A 176 0.61 -1.69 -5.00
N THR A 177 1.39 -2.02 -5.99
CA THR A 177 2.83 -2.26 -5.85
C THR A 177 3.62 -1.34 -6.78
N GLU A 178 4.67 -0.73 -6.26
CA GLU A 178 5.71 -0.11 -7.10
C GLU A 178 6.93 -1.03 -7.15
N ILE A 179 7.43 -1.30 -8.37
CA ILE A 179 8.63 -2.10 -8.63
C ILE A 179 9.68 -1.18 -9.24
N TYR A 180 10.91 -1.25 -8.74
CA TYR A 180 12.01 -0.48 -9.29
C TYR A 180 12.57 -1.17 -10.53
N VAL A 181 12.62 -0.41 -11.62
CA VAL A 181 13.13 -0.82 -12.93
C VAL A 181 14.28 0.09 -13.30
N ASP A 182 15.44 -0.48 -13.58
CA ASP A 182 16.61 0.30 -14.01
C ASP A 182 16.23 1.19 -15.20
N ASP A 183 16.78 2.38 -15.26
CA ASP A 183 16.54 3.43 -16.26
C ASP A 183 15.13 4.09 -16.23
N LEU A 184 14.13 3.45 -15.64
CA LEU A 184 12.77 4.02 -15.49
C LEU A 184 12.53 4.57 -14.08
N GLY A 185 13.12 3.94 -13.05
CA GLY A 185 12.82 4.19 -11.65
C GLY A 185 11.61 3.35 -11.18
N TRP A 186 10.82 3.88 -10.28
CA TRP A 186 9.63 3.20 -9.78
C TRP A 186 8.53 3.14 -10.83
N VAL A 187 8.01 1.94 -11.07
CA VAL A 187 6.85 1.69 -11.94
C VAL A 187 5.76 1.02 -11.11
N ALA A 188 4.56 1.57 -11.16
CA ALA A 188 3.44 1.16 -10.34
C ALA A 188 2.51 0.21 -11.09
N PHE A 189 2.25 -0.95 -10.49
CA PHE A 189 1.44 -2.04 -10.99
C PHE A 189 0.29 -2.34 -10.03
N ASP A 190 -0.91 -2.40 -10.54
CA ASP A 190 -2.08 -2.88 -9.81
C ASP A 190 -2.42 -4.31 -10.23
N PRO A 191 -2.04 -5.32 -9.45
CA PRO A 191 -2.32 -6.71 -9.78
C PRO A 191 -3.78 -7.10 -9.64
N SER A 192 -4.58 -6.35 -8.87
CA SER A 192 -6.02 -6.63 -8.75
C SER A 192 -6.81 -6.25 -10.00
N HIS A 193 -6.33 -5.26 -10.76
CA HIS A 193 -6.89 -4.83 -12.06
C HIS A 193 -6.02 -5.23 -13.26
N ASN A 194 -4.89 -5.89 -13.04
CA ASN A 194 -3.92 -6.30 -14.06
C ASN A 194 -3.48 -5.16 -15.00
N LYS A 195 -3.14 -4.01 -14.43
CA LYS A 195 -2.68 -2.84 -15.20
C LYS A 195 -1.61 -2.04 -14.45
N CYS A 196 -0.97 -1.08 -15.14
CA CYS A 196 -0.28 0.02 -14.48
C CYS A 196 -1.29 1.04 -13.96
N ILE A 197 -0.89 1.84 -12.97
CA ILE A 197 -1.72 2.95 -12.49
C ILE A 197 -1.83 4.06 -13.54
N ASP A 198 -2.94 4.76 -13.50
CA ASP A 198 -3.28 5.92 -14.33
C ASP A 198 -3.64 7.14 -13.45
N GLU A 199 -4.29 8.16 -14.01
CA GLU A 199 -4.71 9.37 -13.31
C GLU A 199 -5.80 9.15 -12.25
N LYS A 200 -6.42 7.96 -12.19
CA LYS A 200 -7.43 7.63 -11.20
C LYS A 200 -6.85 7.23 -9.84
N TYR A 201 -5.53 7.09 -9.76
CA TYR A 201 -4.85 6.64 -8.55
C TYR A 201 -4.24 7.81 -7.78
N VAL A 202 -4.59 7.94 -6.51
CA VAL A 202 -4.03 8.92 -5.58
C VAL A 202 -3.15 8.19 -4.57
N ARG A 203 -1.83 8.38 -4.66
CA ARG A 203 -0.82 7.79 -3.79
C ARG A 203 -0.73 8.55 -2.47
N ILE A 204 -0.83 7.87 -1.34
CA ILE A 204 -0.73 8.48 0.00
C ILE A 204 0.56 8.11 0.70
N SER A 205 0.85 6.82 0.83
CA SER A 205 2.03 6.33 1.55
C SER A 205 2.62 5.09 0.90
N CYS A 206 3.86 4.78 1.25
CA CYS A 206 4.54 3.56 0.83
C CYS A 206 5.32 2.93 1.97
N GLY A 207 5.66 1.66 1.81
CA GLY A 207 6.44 0.91 2.78
C GLY A 207 6.80 -0.48 2.29
N LEU A 208 7.42 -1.27 3.14
CA LEU A 208 7.79 -2.65 2.83
C LEU A 208 6.57 -3.56 2.66
N ASP A 209 5.50 -3.27 3.38
CA ASP A 209 4.23 -3.97 3.38
C ASP A 209 3.11 -3.03 3.87
N PHE A 210 1.90 -3.57 4.04
CA PHE A 210 0.76 -2.84 4.56
C PHE A 210 1.03 -2.19 5.93
N LEU A 211 1.66 -2.90 6.88
CA LEU A 211 1.90 -2.38 8.23
C LEU A 211 2.89 -1.20 8.20
N ASP A 212 3.90 -1.30 7.34
CA ASP A 212 4.88 -0.23 7.17
C ASP A 212 4.29 0.98 6.45
N ALA A 213 3.45 0.76 5.43
CA ALA A 213 2.77 1.80 4.65
C ALA A 213 1.50 2.36 5.32
N SER A 214 1.15 1.91 6.52
CA SER A 214 -0.07 2.35 7.20
C SER A 214 -0.09 3.86 7.41
N THR A 215 -1.19 4.50 7.01
CA THR A 215 -1.39 5.95 7.14
C THR A 215 -1.66 6.41 8.57
N ILE A 216 -2.09 5.49 9.44
CA ILE A 216 -2.34 5.78 10.86
C ILE A 216 -1.65 4.71 11.70
N LYS A 217 -0.82 5.14 12.65
CA LYS A 217 -0.21 4.27 13.66
C LYS A 217 -0.52 4.85 15.04
N GLY A 218 -1.08 4.05 15.95
CA GLY A 218 -1.45 4.50 17.27
C GLY A 218 -0.67 3.76 18.38
N VAL A 219 -0.25 4.50 19.40
CA VAL A 219 0.34 3.95 20.62
C VAL A 219 -0.48 4.39 21.81
N LYS A 220 -0.91 3.45 22.65
CA LYS A 220 -1.57 3.75 23.93
C LYS A 220 -0.59 3.48 25.06
N THR A 221 -0.45 4.43 25.96
CA THR A 221 0.31 4.27 27.22
C THR A 221 -0.65 4.16 28.39
N ASN A 222 -0.28 3.42 29.45
CA ASN A 222 -1.09 3.20 30.66
C ASN A 222 -2.43 2.48 30.41
N TYR A 223 -2.48 1.59 29.44
CA TYR A 223 -3.59 0.70 29.19
C TYR A 223 -3.20 -0.72 29.60
N SER A 224 -4.07 -1.42 30.31
CA SER A 224 -3.84 -2.80 30.78
C SER A 224 -3.97 -3.86 29.68
N GLY A 225 -3.98 -3.44 28.42
CA GLY A 225 -4.00 -4.28 27.21
C GLY A 225 -2.93 -3.85 26.22
N SER A 226 -2.35 -4.79 25.50
CA SER A 226 -1.24 -4.60 24.56
C SER A 226 -1.71 -4.21 23.15
N ASP A 227 -2.67 -3.31 22.98
CA ASP A 227 -3.26 -3.04 21.68
C ASP A 227 -2.62 -1.85 20.99
N CYS A 228 -1.78 -2.14 20.01
CA CYS A 228 -1.49 -1.20 18.93
C CYS A 228 -2.66 -1.31 17.91
N LEU A 229 -3.56 -0.31 17.92
CA LEU A 229 -4.69 -0.28 17.00
C LEU A 229 -4.25 0.38 15.70
N LEU A 230 -4.15 -0.42 14.66
CA LEU A 230 -4.00 0.04 13.29
C LEU A 230 -5.39 0.18 12.70
N TYR A 231 -5.85 1.41 12.47
CA TYR A 231 -7.09 1.66 11.75
C TYR A 231 -6.75 2.08 10.33
N THR A 232 -7.09 1.25 9.39
CA THR A 232 -7.33 1.68 8.03
C THR A 232 -8.81 1.53 7.78
N SER A 233 -9.45 2.53 7.20
CA SER A 233 -10.74 2.32 6.60
C SER A 233 -10.50 1.44 5.39
N ASP A 234 -10.69 0.15 5.56
CA ASP A 234 -10.75 -0.73 4.42
C ASP A 234 -12.03 -0.45 3.65
N ALA A 235 -11.87 -0.35 2.38
CA ALA A 235 -12.90 -0.17 1.40
C ALA A 235 -13.86 -1.36 1.24
N ALA A 236 -13.80 -2.28 2.12
CA ALA A 236 -14.71 -3.41 2.21
C ALA A 236 -15.32 -3.43 3.60
N ASP A 237 -16.45 -2.73 3.76
CA ASP A 237 -17.55 -2.99 4.71
C ASP A 237 -17.22 -3.66 6.07
N GLU A 238 -16.13 -3.29 6.75
CA GLU A 238 -15.97 -3.71 8.13
C GLU A 238 -15.55 -2.54 9.01
N TRP A 239 -16.56 -1.93 9.59
CA TRP A 239 -16.44 -1.28 10.88
C TRP A 239 -16.01 -2.35 11.88
N LEU A 240 -14.73 -2.50 12.14
CA LEU A 240 -14.28 -3.21 13.33
C LEU A 240 -14.79 -2.43 14.54
N ARG A 241 -15.98 -2.79 15.00
CA ARG A 241 -16.47 -2.44 16.32
C ARG A 241 -15.49 -3.10 17.29
N GLY A 242 -14.55 -2.32 17.79
CA GLY A 242 -13.79 -2.71 18.96
C GLY A 242 -14.79 -2.94 20.08
N GLY A 243 -15.07 -4.19 20.39
CA GLY A 243 -15.77 -4.57 21.60
C GLY A 243 -14.99 -4.04 22.79
N LEU A 244 -15.71 -3.56 23.79
CA LEU A 244 -15.29 -3.10 25.10
C LEU A 244 -14.46 -4.14 25.84
#